data_a865a21715f8689c099ddf29f65fb58f
#
_entry.id   a865a21715f8689c099ddf29f65fb58f
#
_cell.length_a   1.000
_cell.length_b   1.000
_cell.length_c   1.000
_cell.angle_alpha   90.00
_cell.angle_beta   90.00
_cell.angle_gamma   90.00
#
_symmetry.space_group_name_H-M   'P 1'
#
loop_
_entity.id
_entity.type
_entity.pdbx_description
1 polymer ?
#
loop_
_entity_poly.entity_id
_entity_poly.type
_entity_poly.pdbx_seq_one_letter_code
_entity_poly.pdbx_strand_id
1 'polypeptide(L)'
;IQGEGKTVSGDESISWGCGDIFVLPGGERQIHQASKEMAILWVVTNEPQLAFENLQGPEKGAAPTEMIHYPASEIKKQIELIYKVGRGDDIAGSALIFSSSMQEETRNVLPTLTLAMNSLPAGGSQRPHRHNSVAVSLVIKGENCFSMIDGERKDWAPWATTVTPPVSVHSHHNEGDEHS
;
A
#
# COMPACT_ATOMS: atom_id res chain seq x y z
N ILE A 1 4.54 1.24 -10.08
CA ILE A 1 5.26 2.51 -10.11
C ILE A 1 5.35 3.06 -11.53
N GLN A 2 5.78 2.28 -12.50
CA GLN A 2 5.98 2.72 -13.87
C GLN A 2 5.72 1.60 -14.86
N GLY A 3 5.27 1.94 -16.07
CA GLY A 3 5.06 1.02 -17.17
C GLY A 3 3.76 0.23 -17.08
N GLU A 4 3.63 -0.73 -17.95
CA GLU A 4 2.49 -1.62 -18.08
C GLU A 4 2.94 -3.05 -18.36
N GLY A 5 2.12 -4.01 -18.04
CA GLY A 5 2.45 -5.41 -18.27
C GLY A 5 1.34 -6.36 -17.86
N LYS A 6 1.74 -7.61 -17.72
CA LYS A 6 0.87 -8.72 -17.31
C LYS A 6 1.54 -9.52 -16.21
N THR A 7 0.76 -9.93 -15.25
CA THR A 7 1.18 -10.91 -14.23
C THR A 7 0.33 -12.16 -14.35
N VAL A 8 0.97 -13.31 -14.33
CA VAL A 8 0.33 -14.63 -14.32
C VAL A 8 0.66 -15.31 -13.00
N SER A 9 -0.32 -15.88 -12.33
CA SER A 9 -0.18 -16.70 -11.12
C SER A 9 -1.08 -17.91 -11.28
N GLY A 10 -0.49 -19.10 -11.41
CA GLY A 10 -1.25 -20.30 -11.75
C GLY A 10 -2.01 -20.15 -13.07
N ASP A 11 -3.32 -20.36 -13.03
CA ASP A 11 -4.22 -20.26 -14.18
C ASP A 11 -4.83 -18.86 -14.37
N GLU A 12 -4.56 -17.93 -13.45
CA GLU A 12 -5.10 -16.56 -13.46
C GLU A 12 -4.10 -15.55 -13.99
N SER A 13 -4.60 -14.42 -14.47
CA SER A 13 -3.73 -13.34 -14.93
C SER A 13 -4.36 -11.96 -14.79
N ILE A 14 -3.54 -10.97 -14.54
CA ILE A 14 -3.89 -9.56 -14.47
C ILE A 14 -3.05 -8.78 -15.48
N SER A 15 -3.69 -7.95 -16.31
CA SER A 15 -3.02 -6.89 -17.05
C SER A 15 -3.05 -5.63 -16.21
N TRP A 16 -1.92 -4.98 -16.03
CA TRP A 16 -1.76 -3.84 -15.15
C TRP A 16 -1.04 -2.68 -15.83
N GLY A 17 -1.29 -1.48 -15.33
CA GLY A 17 -0.66 -0.24 -15.74
C GLY A 17 -0.07 0.55 -14.56
N CYS A 18 0.50 1.71 -14.88
CA CYS A 18 1.08 2.60 -13.87
C CYS A 18 0.01 3.05 -12.86
N GLY A 19 0.31 2.88 -11.58
CA GLY A 19 -0.58 3.23 -10.47
C GLY A 19 -1.57 2.15 -10.06
N ASP A 20 -1.63 1.04 -10.79
CA ASP A 20 -2.43 -0.11 -10.38
C ASP A 20 -1.82 -0.80 -9.15
N ILE A 21 -2.69 -1.35 -8.32
CA ILE A 21 -2.32 -2.20 -7.20
C ILE A 21 -2.95 -3.57 -7.43
N PHE A 22 -2.21 -4.63 -7.12
CA PHE A 22 -2.76 -5.97 -7.16
C PHE A 22 -2.20 -6.85 -6.07
N VAL A 23 -3.00 -7.80 -5.61
CA VAL A 23 -2.66 -8.82 -4.62
C VAL A 23 -2.55 -10.16 -5.33
N LEU A 24 -1.54 -10.94 -4.98
CA LEU A 24 -1.34 -12.26 -5.52
C LEU A 24 -1.39 -13.29 -4.39
N PRO A 25 -2.13 -14.39 -4.56
CA PRO A 25 -2.11 -15.49 -3.62
C PRO A 25 -0.75 -16.19 -3.62
N GLY A 26 -0.34 -16.72 -2.49
CA GLY A 26 0.81 -17.61 -2.39
C GLY A 26 0.49 -19.02 -2.93
N GLY A 27 1.52 -19.87 -3.02
CA GLY A 27 1.39 -21.28 -3.43
C GLY A 27 1.51 -21.53 -4.93
N GLU A 28 1.62 -20.50 -5.74
CA GLU A 28 1.76 -20.58 -7.19
C GLU A 28 2.99 -19.83 -7.68
N ARG A 29 3.54 -20.30 -8.81
CA ARG A 29 4.59 -19.57 -9.51
C ARG A 29 4.02 -18.29 -10.11
N GLN A 30 4.66 -17.17 -9.83
CA GLN A 30 4.29 -15.85 -10.35
C GLN A 30 5.25 -15.42 -11.45
N ILE A 31 4.69 -14.92 -12.56
CA ILE A 31 5.46 -14.45 -13.70
C ILE A 31 4.99 -13.03 -14.02
N HIS A 32 5.91 -12.08 -13.92
CA HIS A 32 5.67 -10.68 -14.31
C HIS A 32 6.34 -10.42 -15.66
N GLN A 33 5.59 -9.86 -16.58
CA GLN A 33 6.06 -9.53 -17.92
C GLN A 33 5.70 -8.09 -18.26
N ALA A 34 6.70 -7.24 -18.46
CA ALA A 34 6.50 -5.90 -19.02
C ALA A 34 6.02 -5.98 -20.46
N SER A 35 5.22 -5.02 -20.90
CA SER A 35 4.71 -4.96 -22.29
C SER A 35 5.83 -4.61 -23.28
N LYS A 36 5.94 -3.35 -23.67
CA LYS A 36 6.91 -2.91 -24.69
C LYS A 36 8.12 -2.21 -24.09
N GLU A 37 7.94 -1.60 -22.94
CA GLU A 37 8.96 -0.78 -22.28
C GLU A 37 9.22 -1.29 -20.87
N MET A 38 10.26 -0.76 -20.23
CA MET A 38 10.60 -1.07 -18.86
C MET A 38 9.43 -0.77 -17.91
N ALA A 39 9.16 -1.71 -17.02
CA ALA A 39 8.20 -1.53 -15.93
C ALA A 39 8.91 -1.65 -14.58
N ILE A 40 8.42 -0.91 -13.60
CA ILE A 40 8.90 -0.94 -12.22
C ILE A 40 7.73 -1.30 -11.32
N LEU A 41 7.87 -2.41 -10.60
CA LEU A 41 6.96 -2.87 -9.56
C LEU A 41 7.56 -2.61 -8.18
N TRP A 42 6.75 -2.14 -7.25
CA TRP A 42 7.06 -2.16 -5.83
C TRP A 42 6.37 -3.37 -5.22
N VAL A 43 7.14 -4.29 -4.69
CA VAL A 43 6.64 -5.58 -4.21
C VAL A 43 6.83 -5.68 -2.71
N VAL A 44 5.78 -6.05 -1.99
CA VAL A 44 5.80 -6.40 -0.57
C VAL A 44 5.42 -7.87 -0.45
N THR A 45 6.26 -8.65 0.21
CA THR A 45 6.07 -10.08 0.41
C THR A 45 6.41 -10.48 1.84
N ASN A 46 5.77 -11.52 2.35
CA ASN A 46 6.08 -12.12 3.65
C ASN A 46 7.07 -13.31 3.55
N GLU A 47 7.60 -13.60 2.37
CA GLU A 47 8.54 -14.70 2.17
C GLU A 47 9.76 -14.66 3.11
N PRO A 48 10.39 -13.49 3.37
CA PRO A 48 11.51 -13.44 4.32
C PRO A 48 11.11 -13.85 5.74
N GLN A 49 9.90 -13.53 6.18
CA GLN A 49 9.37 -13.94 7.47
C GLN A 49 9.16 -15.45 7.51
N LEU A 50 8.52 -16.01 6.49
CA LEU A 50 8.32 -17.46 6.38
C LEU A 50 9.65 -18.23 6.41
N ALA A 51 10.64 -17.75 5.68
CA ALA A 51 11.98 -18.32 5.67
C ALA A 51 12.65 -18.25 7.04
N PHE A 52 12.55 -17.14 7.74
CA PHE A 52 13.09 -16.97 9.09
C PHE A 52 12.43 -17.90 10.11
N GLU A 53 11.12 -18.09 10.02
CA GLU A 53 10.32 -18.95 10.89
C GLU A 53 10.36 -20.43 10.48
N ASN A 54 11.10 -20.76 9.41
CA ASN A 54 11.16 -22.11 8.81
C ASN A 54 9.76 -22.66 8.44
N LEU A 55 8.91 -21.76 7.91
CA LEU A 55 7.57 -22.08 7.41
C LEU A 55 7.57 -22.15 5.88
N GLN A 56 6.62 -22.86 5.34
CA GLN A 56 6.35 -22.90 3.91
C GLN A 56 5.13 -22.04 3.56
N GLY A 57 5.08 -21.56 2.33
CA GLY A 57 3.88 -20.92 1.79
C GLY A 57 2.70 -21.92 1.70
N PRO A 58 1.50 -21.44 1.44
CA PRO A 58 0.32 -22.29 1.29
C PRO A 58 0.48 -23.24 0.09
N GLU A 59 -0.20 -24.37 0.14
CA GLU A 59 -0.36 -25.22 -1.04
C GLU A 59 -1.20 -24.49 -2.12
N LYS A 60 -1.10 -24.97 -3.36
CA LYS A 60 -1.91 -24.47 -4.47
C LYS A 60 -3.39 -24.43 -4.11
N GLY A 61 -4.03 -23.28 -4.27
CA GLY A 61 -5.45 -23.08 -3.96
C GLY A 61 -5.79 -22.96 -2.47
N ALA A 62 -4.81 -23.03 -1.56
CA ALA A 62 -5.02 -22.88 -0.12
C ALA A 62 -4.58 -21.53 0.44
N ALA A 63 -4.29 -20.56 -0.42
CA ALA A 63 -3.92 -19.23 0.02
C ALA A 63 -5.09 -18.53 0.75
N PRO A 64 -4.82 -17.75 1.81
CA PRO A 64 -5.84 -17.03 2.56
C PRO A 64 -6.29 -15.72 1.89
N THR A 65 -6.01 -15.57 0.61
CA THR A 65 -6.43 -14.44 -0.24
C THR A 65 -6.58 -14.92 -1.68
N GLU A 66 -7.32 -14.17 -2.47
CA GLU A 66 -7.49 -14.36 -3.92
C GLU A 66 -6.61 -13.39 -4.73
N MET A 67 -6.53 -13.60 -6.03
CA MET A 67 -5.95 -12.62 -6.95
C MET A 67 -6.90 -11.43 -7.08
N ILE A 68 -6.42 -10.23 -6.73
CA ILE A 68 -7.21 -9.00 -6.75
C ILE A 68 -6.49 -7.94 -7.55
N HIS A 69 -7.23 -7.18 -8.33
CA HIS A 69 -6.75 -6.04 -9.08
C HIS A 69 -7.52 -4.78 -8.70
N TYR A 70 -6.82 -3.75 -8.28
CA TYR A 70 -7.35 -2.42 -8.02
C TYR A 70 -6.79 -1.45 -9.09
N PRO A 71 -7.55 -1.15 -10.14
CA PRO A 71 -7.11 -0.24 -11.19
C PRO A 71 -6.86 1.18 -10.66
N ALA A 72 -5.84 1.85 -11.16
CA ALA A 72 -5.49 3.23 -10.77
C ALA A 72 -6.66 4.21 -10.96
N SER A 73 -7.48 4.01 -11.99
CA SER A 73 -8.67 4.81 -12.25
C SER A 73 -9.71 4.69 -11.14
N GLU A 74 -9.93 3.49 -10.60
CA GLU A 74 -10.86 3.29 -9.48
C GLU A 74 -10.27 3.80 -8.17
N ILE A 75 -8.99 3.58 -7.92
CA ILE A 75 -8.27 4.14 -6.76
C ILE A 75 -8.43 5.66 -6.72
N LYS A 76 -8.16 6.34 -7.83
CA LYS A 76 -8.30 7.80 -7.95
C LYS A 76 -9.73 8.25 -7.65
N LYS A 77 -10.71 7.59 -8.21
CA LYS A 77 -12.14 7.89 -7.98
C LYS A 77 -12.52 7.74 -6.50
N GLN A 78 -12.05 6.69 -5.83
CA GLN A 78 -12.32 6.48 -4.40
C GLN A 78 -11.66 7.56 -3.53
N ILE A 79 -10.43 7.96 -3.82
CA ILE A 79 -9.76 9.06 -3.13
C ILE A 79 -10.53 10.38 -3.31
N GLU A 80 -10.98 10.70 -4.53
CA GLU A 80 -11.81 11.88 -4.80
C GLU A 80 -13.13 11.87 -4.00
N LEU A 81 -13.75 10.70 -3.81
CA LEU A 81 -14.95 10.57 -3.00
C LEU A 81 -14.67 10.83 -1.51
N ILE A 82 -13.56 10.31 -0.98
CA ILE A 82 -13.14 10.57 0.40
C ILE A 82 -13.00 12.09 0.66
N TYR A 83 -12.42 12.82 -0.28
CA TYR A 83 -12.28 14.27 -0.16
C TYR A 83 -13.61 15.03 -0.25
N LYS A 84 -14.55 14.56 -1.07
CA LYS A 84 -15.89 15.17 -1.19
C LYS A 84 -16.74 15.01 0.06
N VAL A 85 -16.60 13.91 0.76
CA VAL A 85 -17.35 13.63 2.01
C VAL A 85 -16.86 14.50 3.17
N GLY A 86 -15.60 14.97 3.08
CA GLY A 86 -14.99 15.78 4.15
C GLY A 86 -14.53 14.95 5.34
N ARG A 87 -13.84 15.63 6.26
CA ARG A 87 -13.34 15.03 7.51
C ARG A 87 -14.18 15.46 8.69
N GLY A 88 -14.48 14.53 9.61
CA GLY A 88 -14.81 14.90 10.98
C GLY A 88 -13.53 15.34 11.71
N ASP A 89 -13.65 16.28 12.64
CA ASP A 89 -12.53 16.85 13.42
C ASP A 89 -11.72 15.82 14.21
N ASP A 90 -12.28 14.64 14.44
CA ASP A 90 -11.68 13.57 15.24
C ASP A 90 -10.86 12.55 14.42
N ILE A 91 -10.78 12.69 13.10
CA ILE A 91 -10.12 11.71 12.23
C ILE A 91 -8.65 12.10 12.01
N ALA A 92 -7.73 11.17 12.32
CA ALA A 92 -6.28 11.39 12.18
C ALA A 92 -5.82 11.60 10.73
N GLY A 93 -6.54 11.07 9.75
CA GLY A 93 -6.22 11.17 8.33
C GLY A 93 -7.30 10.55 7.46
N SER A 94 -7.25 10.79 6.15
CA SER A 94 -8.09 10.08 5.18
C SER A 94 -7.30 8.92 4.61
N ALA A 95 -7.87 7.72 4.63
CA ALA A 95 -7.26 6.52 4.11
C ALA A 95 -8.24 5.72 3.26
N LEU A 96 -7.79 5.24 2.13
CA LEU A 96 -8.43 4.19 1.36
C LEU A 96 -7.88 2.85 1.83
N ILE A 97 -8.72 2.01 2.42
CA ILE A 97 -8.34 0.68 2.87
C ILE A 97 -8.67 -0.32 1.76
N PHE A 98 -7.70 -1.12 1.38
CA PHE A 98 -7.86 -2.22 0.43
C PHE A 98 -8.15 -3.51 1.20
N SER A 99 -9.08 -4.30 0.71
CA SER A 99 -9.52 -5.51 1.38
C SER A 99 -9.77 -6.63 0.37
N SER A 100 -9.51 -7.85 0.78
CA SER A 100 -9.91 -9.08 0.10
C SER A 100 -11.29 -9.52 0.56
N SER A 101 -12.09 -10.15 -0.30
CA SER A 101 -13.36 -10.74 0.09
C SER A 101 -13.18 -11.84 1.13
N MET A 102 -12.07 -12.56 1.07
CA MET A 102 -11.68 -13.58 2.04
C MET A 102 -11.25 -13.02 3.40
N GLN A 103 -10.99 -11.70 3.49
CA GLN A 103 -10.54 -10.99 4.69
C GLN A 103 -11.51 -9.84 5.08
N GLU A 104 -12.78 -9.95 4.71
CA GLU A 104 -13.77 -8.88 4.87
C GLU A 104 -13.92 -8.43 6.34
N GLU A 105 -13.95 -9.37 7.27
CA GLU A 105 -14.10 -9.08 8.70
C GLU A 105 -12.95 -8.24 9.27
N THR A 106 -11.72 -8.51 8.83
CA THR A 106 -10.51 -7.81 9.28
C THR A 106 -10.17 -6.59 8.45
N ARG A 107 -10.78 -6.45 7.27
CA ARG A 107 -10.47 -5.42 6.26
C ARG A 107 -9.00 -5.43 5.83
N ASN A 108 -8.42 -6.61 5.73
CA ASN A 108 -7.03 -6.82 5.31
C ASN A 108 -6.97 -7.37 3.88
N VAL A 109 -5.80 -7.35 3.27
CA VAL A 109 -5.50 -8.04 2.01
C VAL A 109 -4.94 -9.44 2.26
N LEU A 110 -4.27 -9.63 3.40
CA LEU A 110 -3.80 -10.91 3.94
C LEU A 110 -4.12 -10.95 5.44
N PRO A 111 -4.15 -12.12 6.08
CA PRO A 111 -4.45 -12.23 7.52
C PRO A 111 -3.59 -11.33 8.42
N THR A 112 -2.37 -11.02 7.99
CA THR A 112 -1.39 -10.23 8.77
C THR A 112 -0.95 -8.95 8.06
N LEU A 113 -1.57 -8.59 6.93
CA LEU A 113 -1.20 -7.42 6.14
C LEU A 113 -2.41 -6.55 5.83
N THR A 114 -2.41 -5.34 6.37
CA THR A 114 -3.31 -4.25 5.98
C THR A 114 -2.65 -3.43 4.89
N LEU A 115 -3.36 -3.16 3.82
CA LEU A 115 -2.93 -2.24 2.76
C LEU A 115 -3.81 -0.99 2.79
N ALA A 116 -3.19 0.16 2.89
CA ALA A 116 -3.87 1.44 2.89
C ALA A 116 -3.15 2.45 2.00
N MET A 117 -3.91 3.32 1.36
CA MET A 117 -3.38 4.51 0.72
C MET A 117 -3.84 5.73 1.52
N ASN A 118 -2.89 6.43 2.10
CA ASN A 118 -3.13 7.66 2.85
C ASN A 118 -2.90 8.86 1.94
N SER A 119 -3.68 9.90 2.14
CA SER A 119 -3.49 11.17 1.46
C SER A 119 -3.76 12.32 2.42
N LEU A 120 -2.95 13.37 2.31
CA LEU A 120 -3.09 14.60 3.09
C LEU A 120 -3.37 15.78 2.16
N PRO A 121 -4.36 16.63 2.48
CA PRO A 121 -4.59 17.87 1.74
C PRO A 121 -3.41 18.83 1.93
N ALA A 122 -3.32 19.84 1.06
CA ALA A 122 -2.38 20.94 1.23
C ALA A 122 -2.51 21.57 2.62
N GLY A 123 -1.37 21.81 3.28
CA GLY A 123 -1.31 22.30 4.66
C GLY A 123 -1.84 21.32 5.72
N GLY A 124 -2.18 20.09 5.33
CA GLY A 124 -2.75 19.08 6.22
C GLY A 124 -1.70 18.37 7.07
N SER A 125 -2.10 17.92 8.24
CA SER A 125 -1.25 17.08 9.09
C SER A 125 -2.06 15.97 9.75
N GLN A 126 -1.40 14.86 9.99
CA GLN A 126 -1.90 13.76 10.78
C GLN A 126 -1.41 13.88 12.22
N ARG A 127 -2.30 13.68 13.19
CA ARG A 127 -1.90 13.72 14.60
C ARG A 127 -0.86 12.64 14.92
N PRO A 128 0.09 12.91 15.86
CA PRO A 128 0.99 11.89 16.35
C PRO A 128 0.24 10.68 16.89
N HIS A 129 0.62 9.50 16.44
CA HIS A 129 0.06 8.23 16.86
C HIS A 129 1.12 7.13 16.80
N ARG A 130 0.78 5.95 17.24
CA ARG A 130 1.63 4.75 17.16
C ARG A 130 0.76 3.51 17.05
N HIS A 131 1.33 2.47 16.48
CA HIS A 131 0.75 1.14 16.41
C HIS A 131 1.81 0.07 16.71
N ASN A 132 1.39 -1.14 17.00
CA ASN A 132 2.29 -2.24 17.36
C ASN A 132 2.85 -3.01 16.15
N SER A 133 2.37 -2.73 14.95
CA SER A 133 2.89 -3.29 13.70
C SER A 133 3.97 -2.38 13.09
N VAL A 134 4.86 -2.96 12.28
CA VAL A 134 5.71 -2.19 11.37
C VAL A 134 4.83 -1.60 10.25
N ALA A 135 5.15 -0.37 9.81
CA ALA A 135 4.60 0.16 8.57
C ALA A 135 5.71 0.34 7.52
N VAL A 136 5.46 -0.18 6.33
CA VAL A 136 6.31 0.03 5.16
C VAL A 136 5.51 0.88 4.17
N SER A 137 5.99 2.08 3.87
CA SER A 137 5.26 3.05 3.07
C SER A 137 6.04 3.41 1.81
N LEU A 138 5.34 3.43 0.68
CA LEU A 138 5.84 3.97 -0.57
C LEU A 138 5.27 5.39 -0.74
N VAL A 139 6.13 6.37 -0.90
CA VAL A 139 5.74 7.73 -1.25
C VAL A 139 5.46 7.80 -2.75
N ILE A 140 4.21 8.06 -3.12
CA ILE A 140 3.81 8.22 -4.52
C ILE A 140 3.98 9.69 -4.95
N LYS A 141 3.48 10.60 -4.13
CA LYS A 141 3.55 12.05 -4.31
C LYS A 141 3.77 12.72 -2.96
N GLY A 142 4.55 13.76 -2.87
CA GLY A 142 4.84 14.37 -1.58
C GLY A 142 5.89 15.47 -1.66
N GLU A 143 5.68 16.46 -2.53
CA GLU A 143 6.52 17.66 -2.53
C GLU A 143 6.25 18.46 -1.25
N ASN A 144 7.32 18.87 -0.55
CA ASN A 144 7.27 19.53 0.76
C ASN A 144 6.49 18.73 1.84
N CYS A 145 6.49 17.41 1.73
CA CYS A 145 5.91 16.52 2.72
C CYS A 145 6.98 15.83 3.54
N PHE A 146 6.64 15.46 4.77
CA PHE A 146 7.54 14.74 5.66
C PHE A 146 6.79 13.93 6.72
N SER A 147 7.51 13.01 7.32
CA SER A 147 7.10 12.33 8.55
C SER A 147 7.96 12.77 9.73
N MET A 148 7.34 12.90 10.89
CA MET A 148 8.06 12.91 12.17
C MET A 148 8.02 11.50 12.74
N ILE A 149 9.17 10.91 13.05
CA ILE A 149 9.28 9.57 13.65
C ILE A 149 10.18 9.68 14.88
N ASP A 150 9.62 9.44 16.06
CA ASP A 150 10.28 9.58 17.35
C ASP A 150 11.04 10.93 17.52
N GLY A 151 10.45 12.00 16.99
CA GLY A 151 11.00 13.36 17.03
C GLY A 151 11.97 13.69 15.89
N GLU A 152 12.30 12.76 15.02
CA GLU A 152 13.14 13.02 13.84
C GLU A 152 12.30 13.29 12.59
N ARG A 153 12.65 14.34 11.84
CA ARG A 153 12.05 14.66 10.56
C ARG A 153 12.63 13.78 9.44
N LYS A 154 11.76 13.20 8.65
CA LYS A 154 12.09 12.43 7.45
C LYS A 154 11.33 13.02 6.27
N ASP A 155 12.03 13.77 5.42
CA ASP A 155 11.44 14.37 4.23
C ASP A 155 11.07 13.30 3.21
N TRP A 156 9.96 13.53 2.49
CA TRP A 156 9.48 12.63 1.47
C TRP A 156 10.11 12.97 0.12
N ALA A 157 10.38 11.93 -0.64
CA ALA A 157 10.70 12.03 -2.05
C ALA A 157 9.82 11.04 -2.83
N PRO A 158 9.33 11.39 -4.01
CA PRO A 158 8.56 10.46 -4.85
C PRO A 158 9.33 9.14 -5.03
N TRP A 159 8.60 8.04 -4.83
CA TRP A 159 9.09 6.66 -4.92
C TRP A 159 10.08 6.24 -3.82
N ALA A 160 10.30 7.08 -2.81
CA ALA A 160 11.02 6.65 -1.62
C ALA A 160 10.18 5.63 -0.83
N THR A 161 10.86 4.60 -0.33
CA THR A 161 10.27 3.67 0.63
C THR A 161 10.74 4.02 2.03
N THR A 162 9.79 4.18 2.95
CA THR A 162 10.06 4.46 4.36
C THR A 162 9.58 3.32 5.23
N VAL A 163 10.25 3.13 6.36
CA VAL A 163 9.87 2.15 7.38
C VAL A 163 9.65 2.87 8.69
N THR A 164 8.45 2.70 9.27
CA THR A 164 8.14 3.12 10.64
C THR A 164 8.20 1.89 11.54
N PRO A 165 9.14 1.85 12.50
CA PRO A 165 9.26 0.72 13.41
C PRO A 165 8.01 0.53 14.28
N PRO A 166 7.76 -0.67 14.81
CA PRO A 166 6.70 -0.90 15.79
C PRO A 166 6.84 0.04 16.98
N VAL A 167 5.71 0.52 17.50
CA VAL A 167 5.54 1.42 18.64
C VAL A 167 6.17 2.81 18.53
N SER A 168 6.91 3.12 17.48
CA SER A 168 7.43 4.47 17.21
C SER A 168 6.29 5.47 17.07
N VAL A 169 6.41 6.61 17.78
CA VAL A 169 5.45 7.71 17.64
C VAL A 169 5.71 8.42 16.33
N HIS A 170 4.72 8.51 15.48
CA HIS A 170 4.86 9.14 14.17
C HIS A 170 3.65 10.00 13.79
N SER A 171 3.91 10.94 12.91
CA SER A 171 2.92 11.81 12.26
C SER A 171 3.38 12.17 10.86
N HIS A 172 2.42 12.53 10.00
CA HIS A 172 2.69 12.93 8.63
C HIS A 172 2.21 14.35 8.39
N HIS A 173 2.95 15.09 7.59
CA HIS A 173 2.73 16.51 7.35
C HIS A 173 2.88 16.83 5.86
N ASN A 174 1.97 17.65 5.36
CA ASN A 174 2.00 18.18 4.00
C ASN A 174 2.08 19.71 4.08
N GLU A 175 3.27 20.26 3.89
CA GLU A 175 3.51 21.72 3.83
C GLU A 175 3.48 22.24 2.39
N GLY A 176 3.14 21.37 1.42
CA GLY A 176 2.99 21.73 0.01
C GLY A 176 1.61 22.32 -0.32
N ASP A 177 1.47 22.73 -1.57
CA ASP A 177 0.27 23.40 -2.09
C ASP A 177 -0.73 22.41 -2.71
N GLU A 178 -0.37 21.14 -2.82
CA GLU A 178 -1.20 20.09 -3.41
C GLU A 178 -1.41 18.92 -2.44
N HIS A 179 -2.36 18.05 -2.76
CA HIS A 179 -2.53 16.77 -2.06
C HIS A 179 -1.30 15.86 -2.23
N SER A 180 -0.84 15.28 -1.14
CA SER A 180 0.20 14.25 -1.15
C SER A 180 -0.39 12.86 -1.37
#